data_4f318cee42a00d3158400fbdb4a168f6
#
_entry.id   4f318cee42a00d3158400fbdb4a168f6
#
_cell.length_a   1.000
_cell.length_b   1.000
_cell.length_c   1.000
_cell.angle_alpha   90.00
_cell.angle_beta   90.00
_cell.angle_gamma   90.00
#
_symmetry.space_group_name_H-M   'P 1'
#
loop_
_entity.id
_entity.type
_entity.pdbx_description
1 polymer ?
#
loop_
_entity_poly.entity_id
_entity_poly.type
_entity_poly.pdbx_seq_one_letter_code
_entity_poly.pdbx_strand_id
1 'polypeptide(L)'
;MNLARSLFPALWLALAFGPLQASAQNCQTSSDLDDATRNAITAAGQRLFGMATKGDTASLRQVSIPNLASDFSGIEGTVKEHERDLAAAQATVKGVFLLDGSTPSPHAEFYCGVFGKSGQTANSAVFYLDNLPAGKYSLVLLDANSPQGRTLFSEILQQEGTDWKLAGLYVKSAQVAGHDSDWFLARARGYKAKGQMHNAWLFYTQARVLISPVPFMGTLATDKIADEEQGIQPADLPVGKTVDLPAGAATYKLISMFSQAVGNDLDLIVKYQAADVSNTNQAYQSNVAVMKAITAKYPELRDAFAGVVARATEPTGRDYGTLLAMKDIK
;
A
#
# COMPACT_ATOMS: atom_id res chain seq x y z
N MET A 1 -6.92 81.74 6.10
CA MET A 1 -6.89 80.72 5.08
C MET A 1 -6.41 79.45 5.75
N ASN A 2 -7.35 78.58 6.21
CA ASN A 2 -7.06 77.41 7.03
C ASN A 2 -7.10 76.19 6.18
N LEU A 3 -5.93 75.43 6.11
CA LEU A 3 -5.80 74.12 5.52
C LEU A 3 -6.12 73.11 6.59
N ALA A 4 -7.24 72.38 6.46
CA ALA A 4 -7.59 71.25 7.27
C ALA A 4 -6.85 70.01 6.74
N ARG A 5 -5.98 69.38 7.56
CA ARG A 5 -5.39 68.10 7.33
C ARG A 5 -6.33 67.01 7.85
N SER A 6 -6.90 66.21 6.96
CA SER A 6 -7.63 64.97 7.28
C SER A 6 -6.65 63.84 7.50
N LEU A 7 -6.61 63.35 8.76
CA LEU A 7 -5.92 62.11 9.14
C LEU A 7 -6.86 60.90 8.90
N PHE A 8 -6.55 60.04 7.96
CA PHE A 8 -7.15 58.69 7.82
C PHE A 8 -6.40 57.72 8.73
N PRO A 9 -7.05 56.99 9.62
CA PRO A 9 -6.43 55.93 10.33
C PRO A 9 -6.40 54.68 9.43
N ALA A 10 -5.22 54.22 9.05
CA ALA A 10 -5.02 52.91 8.41
C ALA A 10 -5.29 51.78 9.41
N LEU A 11 -6.41 51.08 9.22
CA LEU A 11 -6.75 49.88 10.00
C LEU A 11 -5.94 48.72 9.47
N TRP A 12 -4.86 48.34 10.20
CA TRP A 12 -4.11 47.13 9.94
C TRP A 12 -4.90 45.91 10.42
N LEU A 13 -5.50 45.18 9.48
CA LEU A 13 -6.10 43.89 9.74
C LEU A 13 -4.95 42.87 9.84
N ALA A 14 -4.47 42.56 11.05
CA ALA A 14 -3.55 41.45 11.32
C ALA A 14 -4.30 40.15 11.14
N LEU A 15 -4.18 39.51 9.98
CA LEU A 15 -4.54 38.11 9.77
C LEU A 15 -3.63 37.26 10.65
N ALA A 16 -4.14 36.84 11.79
CA ALA A 16 -3.50 35.82 12.64
C ALA A 16 -3.61 34.49 11.92
N PHE A 17 -2.61 34.16 11.10
CA PHE A 17 -2.32 32.77 10.74
C PHE A 17 -1.77 32.10 12.01
N GLY A 18 -2.66 31.54 12.81
CA GLY A 18 -2.23 30.59 13.85
C GLY A 18 -1.54 29.41 13.17
N PRO A 19 -0.38 28.95 13.65
CA PRO A 19 0.19 27.72 13.16
C PRO A 19 -0.84 26.61 13.40
N LEU A 20 -1.23 25.89 12.33
CA LEU A 20 -1.92 24.62 12.43
C LEU A 20 -0.93 23.70 13.16
N GLN A 21 -1.08 23.58 14.47
CA GLN A 21 -0.37 22.59 15.25
C GLN A 21 -0.97 21.24 14.88
N ALA A 22 -0.30 20.52 13.99
CA ALA A 22 -0.45 19.07 13.88
C ALA A 22 0.00 18.50 15.22
N SER A 23 -0.93 18.24 16.14
CA SER A 23 -0.60 17.53 17.38
C SER A 23 -0.39 16.08 17.02
N ALA A 24 0.88 15.62 17.07
CA ALA A 24 1.19 14.20 17.01
C ALA A 24 0.34 13.48 18.07
N GLN A 25 -0.49 12.55 17.61
CA GLN A 25 -1.35 11.80 18.52
C GLN A 25 -0.53 10.74 19.26
N ASN A 26 -0.99 10.38 20.45
CA ASN A 26 -0.24 9.50 21.34
C ASN A 26 -0.19 8.07 20.79
N CYS A 27 1.01 7.51 20.67
CA CYS A 27 1.24 6.16 20.20
C CYS A 27 2.25 5.42 21.07
N GLN A 28 1.96 4.14 21.32
CA GLN A 28 2.83 3.24 22.07
C GLN A 28 3.19 2.02 21.22
N THR A 29 4.47 1.63 21.26
CA THR A 29 4.94 0.37 20.67
C THR A 29 4.76 -0.79 21.64
N SER A 30 4.98 -2.03 21.20
CA SER A 30 4.93 -3.22 22.06
C SER A 30 5.78 -3.09 23.34
N SER A 31 6.90 -2.38 23.28
CA SER A 31 7.82 -2.18 24.41
C SER A 31 7.33 -1.13 25.41
N ASP A 32 6.44 -0.25 25.00
CA ASP A 32 5.92 0.85 25.82
C ASP A 32 4.64 0.43 26.57
N LEU A 33 4.00 -0.67 26.13
CA LEU A 33 2.78 -1.21 26.71
C LEU A 33 3.06 -1.99 27.98
N ASP A 34 2.17 -1.85 28.96
CA ASP A 34 2.12 -2.79 30.09
C ASP A 34 1.78 -4.21 29.60
N ASP A 35 2.17 -5.21 30.40
CA ASP A 35 2.00 -6.62 30.02
C ASP A 35 0.54 -7.02 29.83
N ALA A 36 -0.37 -6.50 30.65
CA ALA A 36 -1.80 -6.84 30.60
C ALA A 36 -2.42 -6.34 29.28
N THR A 37 -2.18 -5.07 28.93
CA THR A 37 -2.65 -4.46 27.69
C THR A 37 -2.05 -5.14 26.47
N ARG A 38 -0.73 -5.37 26.46
CA ARG A 38 -0.06 -6.06 25.34
C ARG A 38 -0.59 -7.47 25.15
N ASN A 39 -0.78 -8.24 26.24
CA ASN A 39 -1.29 -9.61 26.16
C ASN A 39 -2.75 -9.65 25.68
N ALA A 40 -3.61 -8.72 26.13
CA ALA A 40 -5.01 -8.63 25.72
C ALA A 40 -5.11 -8.36 24.20
N ILE A 41 -4.35 -7.41 23.69
CA ILE A 41 -4.31 -7.08 22.25
C ILE A 41 -3.78 -8.26 21.44
N THR A 42 -2.66 -8.84 21.87
CA THR A 42 -2.04 -9.99 21.20
C THR A 42 -2.98 -11.19 21.13
N ALA A 43 -3.66 -11.51 22.24
CA ALA A 43 -4.63 -12.61 22.28
C ALA A 43 -5.84 -12.35 21.38
N ALA A 44 -6.32 -11.09 21.29
CA ALA A 44 -7.38 -10.73 20.37
C ALA A 44 -6.95 -10.95 18.91
N GLY A 45 -5.76 -10.47 18.50
CA GLY A 45 -5.24 -10.67 17.16
C GLY A 45 -5.05 -12.15 16.83
N GLN A 46 -4.42 -12.93 17.69
CA GLN A 46 -4.25 -14.38 17.46
C GLN A 46 -5.57 -15.13 17.30
N ARG A 47 -6.60 -14.73 18.06
CA ARG A 47 -7.96 -15.30 17.92
C ARG A 47 -8.55 -14.98 16.56
N LEU A 48 -8.45 -13.74 16.09
CA LEU A 48 -8.96 -13.31 14.78
C LEU A 48 -8.22 -14.01 13.64
N PHE A 49 -6.89 -14.10 13.72
CA PHE A 49 -6.08 -14.89 12.79
C PHE A 49 -6.57 -16.34 12.73
N GLY A 50 -6.82 -16.98 13.89
CA GLY A 50 -7.34 -18.34 13.94
C GLY A 50 -8.74 -18.51 13.34
N MET A 51 -9.58 -17.47 13.31
CA MET A 51 -10.86 -17.46 12.57
C MET A 51 -10.60 -17.32 11.07
N ALA A 52 -9.73 -16.40 10.66
CA ALA A 52 -9.41 -16.16 9.25
C ALA A 52 -8.79 -17.39 8.57
N THR A 53 -7.86 -18.11 9.25
CA THR A 53 -7.25 -19.34 8.71
C THR A 53 -8.24 -20.48 8.50
N LYS A 54 -9.40 -20.44 9.15
CA LYS A 54 -10.50 -21.41 9.01
C LYS A 54 -11.57 -20.95 8.02
N GLY A 55 -11.44 -19.74 7.45
CA GLY A 55 -12.47 -19.14 6.64
C GLY A 55 -13.74 -18.77 7.42
N ASP A 56 -13.66 -18.69 8.75
CA ASP A 56 -14.82 -18.41 9.64
C ASP A 56 -15.16 -16.91 9.66
N THR A 57 -15.64 -16.42 8.51
CA THR A 57 -16.04 -15.03 8.32
C THR A 57 -17.26 -14.65 9.16
N ALA A 58 -18.12 -15.61 9.51
CA ALA A 58 -19.29 -15.38 10.38
C ALA A 58 -18.85 -14.97 11.80
N SER A 59 -17.90 -15.71 12.39
CA SER A 59 -17.35 -15.36 13.71
C SER A 59 -16.54 -14.05 13.66
N LEU A 60 -15.78 -13.79 12.58
CA LEU A 60 -15.09 -12.52 12.38
C LEU A 60 -16.06 -11.34 12.40
N ARG A 61 -17.21 -11.46 11.70
CA ARG A 61 -18.25 -10.43 11.69
C ARG A 61 -18.83 -10.16 13.07
N GLN A 62 -19.06 -11.22 13.88
CA GLN A 62 -19.62 -11.09 15.23
C GLN A 62 -18.70 -10.33 16.18
N VAL A 63 -17.38 -10.47 16.03
CA VAL A 63 -16.38 -9.81 16.87
C VAL A 63 -15.85 -8.50 16.25
N SER A 64 -16.50 -7.99 15.20
CA SER A 64 -16.18 -6.71 14.56
C SER A 64 -16.94 -5.55 15.21
N ILE A 65 -16.43 -4.33 14.99
CA ILE A 65 -17.17 -3.10 15.34
C ILE A 65 -18.45 -3.00 14.48
N PRO A 66 -19.51 -2.33 14.96
CA PRO A 66 -20.80 -2.28 14.26
C PRO A 66 -20.71 -1.76 12.82
N ASN A 67 -19.92 -0.73 12.57
CA ASN A 67 -19.76 -0.17 11.21
C ASN A 67 -19.15 -1.18 10.24
N LEU A 68 -18.11 -1.92 10.66
CA LEU A 68 -17.50 -2.95 9.83
C LEU A 68 -18.44 -4.16 9.64
N ALA A 69 -19.14 -4.56 10.69
CA ALA A 69 -20.09 -5.67 10.65
C ALA A 69 -21.29 -5.40 9.71
N SER A 70 -21.69 -4.12 9.54
CA SER A 70 -22.78 -3.73 8.64
C SER A 70 -22.41 -3.83 7.16
N ASP A 71 -21.15 -3.63 6.80
CA ASP A 71 -20.60 -3.82 5.45
C ASP A 71 -19.33 -4.68 5.53
N PHE A 72 -19.51 -5.98 5.59
CA PHE A 72 -18.44 -6.94 5.84
C PHE A 72 -17.89 -7.60 4.57
N SER A 73 -18.46 -7.29 3.41
CA SER A 73 -18.13 -7.91 2.12
C SER A 73 -16.67 -7.81 1.75
N GLY A 74 -16.00 -6.69 2.10
CA GLY A 74 -14.58 -6.50 1.88
C GLY A 74 -13.71 -7.47 2.68
N ILE A 75 -14.07 -7.74 3.94
CA ILE A 75 -13.34 -8.71 4.78
C ILE A 75 -13.57 -10.15 4.29
N GLU A 76 -14.83 -10.49 3.94
CA GLU A 76 -15.15 -11.80 3.35
C GLU A 76 -14.36 -12.03 2.06
N GLY A 77 -14.30 -11.02 1.19
CA GLY A 77 -13.51 -11.04 -0.04
C GLY A 77 -12.03 -11.27 0.23
N THR A 78 -11.45 -10.52 1.17
CA THR A 78 -10.03 -10.64 1.56
C THR A 78 -9.71 -12.05 2.10
N VAL A 79 -10.52 -12.58 3.01
CA VAL A 79 -10.30 -13.93 3.57
C VAL A 79 -10.41 -15.00 2.49
N LYS A 80 -11.38 -14.87 1.58
CA LYS A 80 -11.58 -15.81 0.47
C LYS A 80 -10.44 -15.73 -0.56
N GLU A 81 -9.98 -14.55 -0.90
CA GLU A 81 -8.87 -14.33 -1.85
C GLU A 81 -7.59 -15.00 -1.33
N HIS A 82 -7.32 -14.91 -0.01
CA HIS A 82 -6.14 -15.45 0.63
C HIS A 82 -6.36 -16.82 1.31
N GLU A 83 -7.47 -17.51 1.02
CA GLU A 83 -7.80 -18.79 1.66
C GLU A 83 -6.64 -19.80 1.56
N ARG A 84 -5.99 -19.91 0.39
CA ARG A 84 -4.85 -20.82 0.18
C ARG A 84 -3.62 -20.39 0.96
N ASP A 85 -3.34 -19.09 0.99
CA ASP A 85 -2.17 -18.53 1.69
C ASP A 85 -2.29 -18.68 3.20
N LEU A 86 -3.53 -18.64 3.72
CA LEU A 86 -3.86 -18.76 5.12
C LEU A 86 -4.05 -20.22 5.57
N ALA A 87 -4.32 -21.16 4.63
CA ALA A 87 -4.53 -22.56 4.96
C ALA A 87 -3.31 -23.16 5.67
N ALA A 88 -3.52 -23.72 6.87
CA ALA A 88 -2.48 -24.26 7.75
C ALA A 88 -1.36 -23.26 8.12
N ALA A 89 -1.58 -21.96 7.92
CA ALA A 89 -0.61 -20.94 8.27
C ALA A 89 -0.41 -20.86 9.80
N GLN A 90 0.85 -20.66 10.20
CA GLN A 90 1.23 -20.36 11.57
C GLN A 90 1.78 -18.94 11.61
N ALA A 91 1.27 -18.14 12.55
CA ALA A 91 1.66 -16.74 12.66
C ALA A 91 2.50 -16.46 13.90
N THR A 92 3.45 -15.54 13.74
CA THR A 92 4.18 -14.90 14.84
C THR A 92 3.84 -13.42 14.88
N VAL A 93 3.60 -12.87 16.07
CA VAL A 93 3.37 -11.43 16.25
C VAL A 93 4.69 -10.70 16.02
N LYS A 94 4.71 -9.78 15.08
CA LYS A 94 5.86 -8.93 14.74
C LYS A 94 5.80 -7.57 15.41
N GLY A 95 4.61 -7.05 15.65
CA GLY A 95 4.42 -5.77 16.30
C GLY A 95 3.01 -5.58 16.80
N VAL A 96 2.90 -4.82 17.88
CA VAL A 96 1.65 -4.31 18.43
C VAL A 96 1.85 -2.81 18.65
N PHE A 97 0.94 -2.02 18.13
CA PHE A 97 0.93 -0.56 18.29
C PHE A 97 -0.41 -0.15 18.89
N LEU A 98 -0.38 0.68 19.92
CA LEU A 98 -1.57 1.29 20.49
C LEU A 98 -1.66 2.74 20.08
N LEU A 99 -2.72 3.12 19.39
CA LEU A 99 -2.98 4.44 18.82
C LEU A 99 -4.12 5.09 19.62
N ASP A 100 -3.85 6.20 20.29
CA ASP A 100 -4.87 6.97 21.00
C ASP A 100 -5.44 8.05 20.07
N GLY A 101 -6.50 7.70 19.36
CA GLY A 101 -7.29 8.58 18.50
C GLY A 101 -8.51 9.19 19.20
N SER A 102 -8.47 9.35 20.54
CA SER A 102 -9.60 9.92 21.33
C SER A 102 -9.96 11.34 20.88
N THR A 103 -9.01 12.08 20.32
CA THR A 103 -9.26 13.38 19.68
C THR A 103 -9.44 13.18 18.19
N PRO A 104 -10.65 13.44 17.62
CA PRO A 104 -10.87 13.29 16.19
C PRO A 104 -9.96 14.21 15.38
N SER A 105 -9.40 13.68 14.28
CA SER A 105 -8.62 14.47 13.34
C SER A 105 -8.96 14.02 11.91
N PRO A 106 -9.15 14.95 10.96
CA PRO A 106 -9.32 14.61 9.55
C PRO A 106 -8.05 13.95 8.98
N HIS A 107 -6.88 14.26 9.55
CA HIS A 107 -5.59 13.66 9.20
C HIS A 107 -4.87 13.34 10.51
N ALA A 108 -4.94 12.08 10.96
CA ALA A 108 -4.28 11.64 12.18
C ALA A 108 -2.90 11.07 11.85
N GLU A 109 -1.88 11.57 12.55
CA GLU A 109 -0.50 11.08 12.44
C GLU A 109 -0.03 10.53 13.78
N PHE A 110 0.46 9.30 13.79
CA PHE A 110 0.94 8.62 14.98
C PHE A 110 2.42 8.24 14.81
N TYR A 111 3.28 8.77 15.66
CA TYR A 111 4.72 8.54 15.63
C TYR A 111 5.12 7.60 16.77
N CYS A 112 5.06 6.29 16.50
CA CYS A 112 5.30 5.25 17.48
C CYS A 112 6.79 4.95 17.62
N GLY A 113 7.36 5.21 18.81
CA GLY A 113 8.77 4.94 19.11
C GLY A 113 9.78 5.75 18.26
N VAL A 114 9.34 6.85 17.61
CA VAL A 114 10.20 7.66 16.74
C VAL A 114 11.02 8.66 17.55
N PHE A 115 10.40 9.27 18.57
CA PHE A 115 11.01 10.34 19.37
C PHE A 115 11.57 9.86 20.73
N GLY A 116 11.80 8.56 20.89
CA GLY A 116 12.39 7.99 22.10
C GLY A 116 13.88 8.34 22.25
N LYS A 117 14.45 8.08 23.43
CA LYS A 117 15.89 8.32 23.72
C LYS A 117 16.84 7.61 22.73
N SER A 118 16.40 6.50 22.15
CA SER A 118 17.16 5.72 21.18
C SER A 118 16.97 6.19 19.73
N GLY A 119 16.12 7.22 19.49
CA GLY A 119 15.71 7.60 18.15
C GLY A 119 14.84 6.50 17.47
N GLN A 120 14.71 6.59 16.17
CA GLN A 120 13.97 5.63 15.37
C GLN A 120 14.70 4.27 15.33
N THR A 121 13.96 3.19 15.61
CA THR A 121 14.44 1.80 15.64
C THR A 121 13.67 0.94 14.63
N ALA A 122 14.06 -0.32 14.49
CA ALA A 122 13.33 -1.28 13.67
C ALA A 122 11.88 -1.52 14.13
N ASN A 123 11.56 -1.20 15.40
CA ASN A 123 10.22 -1.31 15.98
C ASN A 123 9.43 0.01 15.92
N SER A 124 10.04 1.08 15.40
CA SER A 124 9.36 2.36 15.22
C SER A 124 8.49 2.34 13.98
N ALA A 125 7.35 3.02 14.05
CA ALA A 125 6.43 3.18 12.93
C ALA A 125 5.77 4.56 12.93
N VAL A 126 5.41 5.03 11.75
CA VAL A 126 4.56 6.21 11.57
C VAL A 126 3.29 5.75 10.85
N PHE A 127 2.12 6.15 11.38
CA PHE A 127 0.83 5.86 10.76
C PHE A 127 0.18 7.16 10.30
N TYR A 128 -0.37 7.13 9.09
CA TYR A 128 -1.11 8.22 8.47
C TYR A 128 -2.54 7.75 8.22
N LEU A 129 -3.50 8.23 9.01
CA LEU A 129 -4.88 7.76 8.98
C LEU A 129 -5.83 8.93 8.72
N ASP A 130 -6.51 8.92 7.58
CA ASP A 130 -7.51 9.92 7.24
C ASP A 130 -8.86 9.57 7.85
N ASN A 131 -9.56 10.59 8.38
CA ASN A 131 -10.92 10.49 8.91
C ASN A 131 -11.08 9.38 9.98
N LEU A 132 -10.07 9.19 10.84
CA LEU A 132 -10.12 8.22 11.92
C LEU A 132 -11.21 8.63 12.93
N PRO A 133 -12.24 7.79 13.18
CA PRO A 133 -13.22 8.04 14.23
C PRO A 133 -12.56 8.10 15.60
N ALA A 134 -13.16 8.87 16.52
CA ALA A 134 -12.64 8.92 17.89
C ALA A 134 -12.61 7.55 18.55
N GLY A 135 -11.49 7.20 19.20
CA GLY A 135 -11.35 5.91 19.88
C GLY A 135 -9.90 5.52 20.14
N LYS A 136 -9.74 4.42 20.85
CA LYS A 136 -8.44 3.75 20.98
C LYS A 136 -8.36 2.60 20.00
N TYR A 137 -7.28 2.58 19.25
CA TYR A 137 -7.04 1.56 18.22
C TYR A 137 -5.77 0.80 18.53
N SER A 138 -5.69 -0.43 18.06
CA SER A 138 -4.43 -1.16 18.01
C SER A 138 -4.20 -1.75 16.63
N LEU A 139 -2.96 -1.67 16.17
CA LEU A 139 -2.50 -2.41 15.02
C LEU A 139 -1.72 -3.62 15.48
N VAL A 140 -2.16 -4.81 15.06
CA VAL A 140 -1.46 -6.07 15.30
C VAL A 140 -0.90 -6.58 13.99
N LEU A 141 0.42 -6.71 13.94
CA LEU A 141 1.13 -7.20 12.76
C LEU A 141 1.56 -8.63 12.99
N LEU A 142 1.09 -9.52 12.13
CA LEU A 142 1.41 -10.94 12.17
C LEU A 142 2.18 -11.33 10.89
N ASP A 143 3.20 -12.14 11.08
CA ASP A 143 3.94 -12.78 10.01
C ASP A 143 3.52 -14.25 9.96
N ALA A 144 2.76 -14.61 8.96
CA ALA A 144 2.17 -15.92 8.77
C ALA A 144 2.95 -16.72 7.74
N ASN A 145 3.30 -17.95 8.08
CA ASN A 145 4.00 -18.87 7.20
C ASN A 145 3.13 -20.09 6.95
N SER A 146 2.92 -20.41 5.68
CA SER A 146 2.18 -21.57 5.20
C SER A 146 2.99 -22.33 4.16
N PRO A 147 2.56 -23.54 3.72
CA PRO A 147 3.17 -24.22 2.58
C PRO A 147 3.15 -23.44 1.28
N GLN A 148 2.28 -22.43 1.16
CA GLN A 148 2.16 -21.56 -0.02
C GLN A 148 3.12 -20.37 0.02
N GLY A 149 3.73 -20.09 1.17
CA GLY A 149 4.66 -18.99 1.35
C GLY A 149 4.39 -18.15 2.58
N ARG A 150 5.02 -16.98 2.61
CA ARG A 150 4.93 -16.00 3.70
C ARG A 150 3.88 -14.95 3.38
N THR A 151 3.02 -14.66 4.37
CA THR A 151 1.92 -13.70 4.28
C THR A 151 2.00 -12.69 5.41
N LEU A 152 1.84 -11.41 5.11
CA LEU A 152 1.66 -10.35 6.09
C LEU A 152 0.17 -10.25 6.40
N PHE A 153 -0.18 -10.47 7.67
CA PHE A 153 -1.55 -10.40 8.18
C PHE A 153 -1.61 -9.28 9.22
N SER A 154 -2.38 -8.24 8.92
CA SER A 154 -2.44 -7.02 9.74
C SER A 154 -3.86 -6.72 10.13
N GLU A 155 -4.10 -6.53 11.43
CA GLU A 155 -5.40 -6.29 12.01
C GLU A 155 -5.45 -4.90 12.63
N ILE A 156 -6.50 -4.15 12.34
CA ILE A 156 -6.86 -2.97 13.08
C ILE A 156 -7.93 -3.38 14.08
N LEU A 157 -7.67 -3.17 15.36
CA LEU A 157 -8.60 -3.41 16.45
C LEU A 157 -9.06 -2.07 17.01
N GLN A 158 -10.31 -1.97 17.43
CA GLN A 158 -10.84 -0.84 18.19
C GLN A 158 -11.28 -1.32 19.57
N GLN A 159 -10.94 -0.56 20.60
CA GLN A 159 -11.36 -0.85 21.96
C GLN A 159 -12.82 -0.40 22.16
N GLU A 160 -13.69 -1.35 22.54
CA GLU A 160 -15.06 -1.11 22.98
C GLU A 160 -15.24 -1.66 24.41
N GLY A 161 -15.34 -0.78 25.38
CA GLY A 161 -15.32 -1.18 26.79
C GLY A 161 -13.99 -1.83 27.17
N THR A 162 -14.02 -3.11 27.54
CA THR A 162 -12.83 -3.93 27.86
C THR A 162 -12.35 -4.77 26.67
N ASP A 163 -13.13 -4.85 25.61
CA ASP A 163 -12.91 -5.77 24.50
C ASP A 163 -12.20 -5.08 23.33
N TRP A 164 -11.36 -5.84 22.63
CA TRP A 164 -10.74 -5.46 21.36
C TRP A 164 -11.52 -6.12 20.22
N LYS A 165 -12.16 -5.30 19.38
CA LYS A 165 -12.98 -5.72 18.24
C LYS A 165 -12.28 -5.42 16.92
N LEU A 166 -12.54 -6.24 15.91
CA LEU A 166 -12.00 -6.04 14.57
C LEU A 166 -12.59 -4.76 13.95
N ALA A 167 -11.72 -3.84 13.53
CA ALA A 167 -12.05 -2.61 12.82
C ALA A 167 -11.50 -2.59 11.40
N GLY A 168 -10.57 -3.48 11.05
CA GLY A 168 -10.01 -3.62 9.71
C GLY A 168 -9.08 -4.82 9.60
N LEU A 169 -8.94 -5.35 8.39
CA LEU A 169 -8.09 -6.49 8.07
C LEU A 169 -7.36 -6.26 6.76
N TYR A 170 -6.06 -6.50 6.76
CA TYR A 170 -5.20 -6.46 5.59
C TYR A 170 -4.40 -7.76 5.51
N VAL A 171 -4.51 -8.43 4.38
CA VAL A 171 -3.77 -9.68 4.10
C VAL A 171 -3.08 -9.54 2.78
N LYS A 172 -1.80 -9.87 2.72
CA LYS A 172 -1.07 -9.88 1.47
C LYS A 172 0.11 -10.83 1.50
N SER A 173 0.48 -11.40 0.35
CA SER A 173 1.72 -12.15 0.21
C SER A 173 2.92 -11.25 0.48
N ALA A 174 3.90 -11.76 1.22
CA ALA A 174 5.23 -11.14 1.39
C ALA A 174 6.18 -11.48 0.24
N GLN A 175 5.69 -12.14 -0.81
CA GLN A 175 6.46 -12.60 -1.96
C GLN A 175 5.68 -12.36 -3.26
N VAL A 176 6.41 -12.13 -4.36
CA VAL A 176 5.87 -12.09 -5.72
C VAL A 176 6.72 -13.01 -6.58
N ALA A 177 6.10 -13.95 -7.28
CA ALA A 177 6.78 -15.00 -8.06
C ALA A 177 7.86 -15.76 -7.24
N GLY A 178 7.57 -16.04 -5.96
CA GLY A 178 8.49 -16.73 -5.04
C GLY A 178 9.62 -15.86 -4.48
N HIS A 179 9.68 -14.58 -4.81
CA HIS A 179 10.73 -13.65 -4.40
C HIS A 179 10.24 -12.63 -3.35
N ASP A 180 11.05 -12.43 -2.32
CA ASP A 180 10.79 -11.49 -1.24
C ASP A 180 11.35 -10.07 -1.52
N SER A 181 11.14 -9.16 -0.57
CA SER A 181 11.63 -7.79 -0.66
C SER A 181 13.15 -7.69 -0.82
N ASP A 182 13.91 -8.54 -0.15
CA ASP A 182 15.39 -8.48 -0.19
C ASP A 182 15.90 -8.85 -1.59
N TRP A 183 15.29 -9.85 -2.22
CA TRP A 183 15.60 -10.20 -3.60
C TRP A 183 15.29 -9.05 -4.57
N PHE A 184 14.11 -8.42 -4.44
CA PHE A 184 13.74 -7.27 -5.28
C PHE A 184 14.69 -6.10 -5.06
N LEU A 185 15.07 -5.81 -3.82
CA LEU A 185 16.00 -4.74 -3.47
C LEU A 185 17.40 -4.98 -4.07
N ALA A 186 17.91 -6.22 -4.00
CA ALA A 186 19.19 -6.58 -4.60
C ALA A 186 19.16 -6.41 -6.12
N ARG A 187 18.07 -6.83 -6.77
CA ARG A 187 17.89 -6.64 -8.23
C ARG A 187 17.76 -5.17 -8.61
N ALA A 188 17.00 -4.37 -7.84
CA ALA A 188 16.85 -2.94 -8.06
C ALA A 188 18.21 -2.23 -8.07
N ARG A 189 19.06 -2.52 -7.09
CA ARG A 189 20.44 -1.99 -7.02
C ARG A 189 21.28 -2.43 -8.22
N GLY A 190 21.14 -3.69 -8.64
CA GLY A 190 21.81 -4.22 -9.83
C GLY A 190 21.39 -3.51 -11.13
N TYR A 191 20.10 -3.25 -11.31
CA TYR A 191 19.58 -2.50 -12.45
C TYR A 191 20.02 -1.03 -12.42
N LYS A 192 19.98 -0.39 -11.25
CA LYS A 192 20.48 0.98 -11.05
C LYS A 192 21.96 1.10 -11.46
N ALA A 193 22.79 0.14 -11.05
CA ALA A 193 24.21 0.11 -11.41
C ALA A 193 24.45 -0.07 -12.94
N LYS A 194 23.51 -0.70 -13.66
CA LYS A 194 23.54 -0.86 -15.13
C LYS A 194 22.94 0.33 -15.89
N GLY A 195 22.41 1.35 -15.19
CA GLY A 195 21.71 2.48 -15.82
C GLY A 195 20.29 2.16 -16.30
N GLN A 196 19.73 0.98 -15.95
CA GLN A 196 18.37 0.56 -16.31
C GLN A 196 17.36 1.13 -15.29
N MET A 197 17.08 2.43 -15.40
CA MET A 197 16.35 3.16 -14.35
C MET A 197 14.88 2.74 -14.23
N HIS A 198 14.20 2.35 -15.34
CA HIS A 198 12.82 1.84 -15.30
C HIS A 198 12.75 0.52 -14.52
N ASN A 199 13.65 -0.43 -14.81
CA ASN A 199 13.73 -1.68 -14.06
C ASN A 199 14.07 -1.43 -12.58
N ALA A 200 15.06 -0.57 -12.30
CA ALA A 200 15.47 -0.25 -10.94
C ALA A 200 14.29 0.31 -10.13
N TRP A 201 13.57 1.29 -10.69
CA TRP A 201 12.44 1.93 -10.00
C TRP A 201 11.28 0.95 -9.75
N LEU A 202 10.90 0.14 -10.76
CA LEU A 202 9.84 -0.87 -10.60
C LEU A 202 10.18 -1.89 -9.50
N PHE A 203 11.46 -2.30 -9.41
CA PHE A 203 11.91 -3.26 -8.42
C PHE A 203 12.06 -2.66 -7.02
N TYR A 204 12.52 -1.41 -6.87
CA TYR A 204 12.50 -0.71 -5.58
C TYR A 204 11.07 -0.54 -5.05
N THR A 205 10.16 -0.09 -5.92
CA THR A 205 8.74 0.04 -5.56
C THR A 205 8.16 -1.30 -5.10
N GLN A 206 8.46 -2.40 -5.82
CA GLN A 206 8.01 -3.73 -5.42
C GLN A 206 8.61 -4.18 -4.09
N ALA A 207 9.91 -3.95 -3.86
CA ALA A 207 10.57 -4.25 -2.60
C ALA A 207 9.89 -3.53 -1.43
N ARG A 208 9.63 -2.23 -1.58
CA ARG A 208 8.96 -1.40 -0.56
C ARG A 208 7.52 -1.87 -0.30
N VAL A 209 6.78 -2.20 -1.35
CA VAL A 209 5.42 -2.76 -1.21
C VAL A 209 5.45 -4.05 -0.41
N LEU A 210 6.37 -4.97 -0.67
CA LEU A 210 6.42 -6.28 -0.01
C LEU A 210 6.70 -6.22 1.50
N ILE A 211 7.46 -5.21 1.98
CA ILE A 211 7.73 -5.05 3.41
C ILE A 211 6.74 -4.17 4.17
N SER A 212 5.89 -3.41 3.46
CA SER A 212 4.88 -2.55 4.08
C SER A 212 3.69 -3.40 4.51
N PRO A 213 3.40 -3.58 5.82
CA PRO A 213 2.30 -4.43 6.25
C PRO A 213 0.94 -3.86 5.84
N VAL A 214 0.79 -2.52 5.90
CA VAL A 214 -0.40 -1.77 5.49
C VAL A 214 0.02 -0.51 4.73
N PRO A 215 -0.84 0.02 3.82
CA PRO A 215 -0.46 1.13 2.94
C PRO A 215 -0.24 2.47 3.66
N PHE A 216 -0.78 2.63 4.86
CA PHE A 216 -0.71 3.85 5.67
C PHE A 216 0.35 3.79 6.78
N MET A 217 1.32 2.88 6.69
CA MET A 217 2.40 2.69 7.66
C MET A 217 3.76 2.92 7.01
N GLY A 218 4.54 3.85 7.57
CA GLY A 218 5.97 4.03 7.31
C GLY A 218 6.81 3.37 8.40
N THR A 219 7.95 2.83 8.02
CA THR A 219 8.96 2.23 8.93
C THR A 219 10.36 2.63 8.50
N LEU A 220 11.34 2.48 9.39
CA LEU A 220 12.74 2.70 9.02
C LEU A 220 13.19 1.88 7.80
N ALA A 221 12.63 0.68 7.63
CA ALA A 221 12.94 -0.18 6.48
C ALA A 221 12.34 0.36 5.17
N THR A 222 11.05 0.80 5.20
CA THR A 222 10.42 1.42 4.04
C THR A 222 11.07 2.73 3.65
N ASP A 223 11.50 3.53 4.64
CA ASP A 223 12.15 4.82 4.43
C ASP A 223 13.52 4.64 3.77
N LYS A 224 14.32 3.67 4.22
CA LYS A 224 15.62 3.35 3.59
C LYS A 224 15.47 2.96 2.11
N ILE A 225 14.43 2.20 1.76
CA ILE A 225 14.16 1.85 0.36
C ILE A 225 13.71 3.10 -0.41
N ALA A 226 12.86 3.93 0.19
CA ALA A 226 12.41 5.18 -0.42
C ALA A 226 13.59 6.16 -0.66
N ASP A 227 14.55 6.23 0.25
CA ASP A 227 15.77 7.03 0.07
C ASP A 227 16.62 6.52 -1.10
N GLU A 228 16.78 5.20 -1.27
CA GLU A 228 17.47 4.61 -2.42
C GLU A 228 16.74 4.82 -3.75
N GLU A 229 15.41 4.85 -3.72
CA GLU A 229 14.50 5.08 -4.84
C GLU A 229 14.48 6.57 -5.22
N GLN A 230 14.80 7.47 -4.29
CA GLN A 230 14.77 8.90 -4.50
C GLN A 230 15.72 9.34 -5.64
N GLY A 231 15.21 10.17 -6.52
CA GLY A 231 15.98 10.72 -7.64
C GLY A 231 16.16 9.78 -8.84
N ILE A 232 15.65 8.53 -8.77
CA ILE A 232 15.70 7.60 -9.91
C ILE A 232 14.34 7.35 -10.56
N GLN A 233 13.26 7.95 -10.06
CA GLN A 233 11.93 7.80 -10.65
C GLN A 233 11.92 8.34 -12.09
N PRO A 234 11.66 7.49 -13.11
CA PRO A 234 11.56 7.95 -14.47
C PRO A 234 10.33 8.84 -14.66
N ALA A 235 10.53 10.03 -15.27
CA ALA A 235 9.44 11.00 -15.46
C ALA A 235 8.38 10.54 -16.46
N ASP A 236 8.71 9.54 -17.27
CA ASP A 236 7.88 8.96 -18.32
C ASP A 236 7.17 7.65 -17.91
N LEU A 237 7.20 7.29 -16.61
CA LEU A 237 6.33 6.26 -16.03
C LEU A 237 5.04 6.88 -15.45
N PRO A 238 3.91 6.15 -15.48
CA PRO A 238 2.62 6.61 -14.98
C PRO A 238 2.53 6.52 -13.45
N VAL A 239 3.20 7.46 -12.77
CA VAL A 239 3.22 7.54 -11.30
C VAL A 239 2.45 8.78 -10.86
N GLY A 240 1.27 8.58 -10.27
CA GLY A 240 0.36 9.67 -9.85
C GLY A 240 -0.24 10.50 -10.99
N LYS A 241 0.08 10.17 -12.24
CA LYS A 241 -0.41 10.82 -13.46
C LYS A 241 -0.46 9.81 -14.60
N THR A 242 -1.26 10.08 -15.62
CA THR A 242 -1.23 9.30 -16.84
C THR A 242 -0.07 9.73 -17.74
N VAL A 243 0.42 8.80 -18.56
CA VAL A 243 1.50 9.06 -19.54
C VAL A 243 1.07 8.57 -20.91
N ASP A 244 1.30 9.37 -21.94
CA ASP A 244 1.00 9.01 -23.33
C ASP A 244 2.06 8.05 -23.88
N LEU A 245 1.60 6.95 -24.49
CA LEU A 245 2.40 5.96 -25.18
C LEU A 245 1.99 5.94 -26.67
N PRO A 246 2.77 6.54 -27.58
CA PRO A 246 2.55 6.40 -29.01
C PRO A 246 2.78 4.96 -29.47
N ALA A 247 1.86 4.41 -30.28
CA ALA A 247 1.95 3.08 -30.85
C ALA A 247 1.40 3.09 -32.29
N GLY A 248 2.25 3.35 -33.26
CA GLY A 248 1.86 3.55 -34.64
C GLY A 248 1.01 4.81 -34.84
N ALA A 249 -0.20 4.66 -35.37
CA ALA A 249 -1.14 5.76 -35.56
C ALA A 249 -1.98 6.07 -34.29
N ALA A 250 -1.91 5.24 -33.26
CA ALA A 250 -2.65 5.41 -32.02
C ALA A 250 -1.77 5.94 -30.88
N THR A 251 -2.40 6.57 -29.89
CA THR A 251 -1.75 6.94 -28.62
C THR A 251 -2.58 6.38 -27.48
N TYR A 252 -1.93 5.65 -26.56
CA TYR A 252 -2.55 5.05 -25.39
C TYR A 252 -2.16 5.81 -24.15
N LYS A 253 -3.12 6.09 -23.26
CA LYS A 253 -2.85 6.73 -21.95
C LYS A 253 -2.58 5.66 -20.92
N LEU A 254 -1.32 5.50 -20.54
CA LEU A 254 -0.93 4.59 -19.45
C LEU A 254 -1.43 5.12 -18.11
N ILE A 255 -2.01 4.22 -17.30
CA ILE A 255 -2.53 4.52 -15.97
C ILE A 255 -1.54 4.07 -14.89
N SER A 256 -1.00 2.85 -15.05
CA SER A 256 -0.06 2.27 -14.08
C SER A 256 0.82 1.20 -14.73
N MET A 257 2.00 1.02 -14.15
CA MET A 257 2.94 -0.05 -14.47
C MET A 257 3.50 -0.62 -13.17
N PHE A 258 3.46 -1.94 -13.00
CA PHE A 258 3.96 -2.62 -11.80
C PHE A 258 4.27 -4.09 -12.09
N SER A 259 5.09 -4.71 -11.24
CA SER A 259 5.41 -6.14 -11.30
C SER A 259 4.35 -6.97 -10.59
N GLN A 260 4.01 -8.13 -11.16
CA GLN A 260 3.07 -9.10 -10.58
C GLN A 260 3.46 -10.52 -10.98
N ALA A 261 3.14 -11.50 -10.14
CA ALA A 261 3.23 -12.90 -10.51
C ALA A 261 2.04 -13.29 -11.40
N VAL A 262 2.33 -13.94 -12.53
CA VAL A 262 1.32 -14.64 -13.35
C VAL A 262 1.75 -16.09 -13.47
N GLY A 263 1.07 -16.99 -12.79
CA GLY A 263 1.59 -18.34 -12.55
C GLY A 263 2.86 -18.27 -11.69
N ASN A 264 3.97 -18.82 -12.19
CA ASN A 264 5.26 -18.80 -11.51
C ASN A 264 6.20 -17.70 -12.02
N ASP A 265 5.81 -16.94 -13.03
CA ASP A 265 6.64 -15.96 -13.68
C ASP A 265 6.41 -14.54 -13.12
N LEU A 266 7.46 -13.73 -13.16
CA LEU A 266 7.37 -12.30 -12.84
C LEU A 266 7.07 -11.55 -14.12
N ASP A 267 5.86 -11.00 -14.22
CA ASP A 267 5.40 -10.26 -15.39
C ASP A 267 5.20 -8.78 -15.09
N LEU A 268 5.33 -7.97 -16.13
CA LEU A 268 5.02 -6.55 -16.09
C LEU A 268 3.55 -6.34 -16.40
N ILE A 269 2.80 -5.73 -15.49
CA ILE A 269 1.44 -5.27 -15.72
C ILE A 269 1.47 -3.84 -16.23
N VAL A 270 0.81 -3.60 -17.37
CA VAL A 270 0.64 -2.27 -17.98
C VAL A 270 -0.84 -2.00 -18.15
N LYS A 271 -1.39 -1.09 -17.32
CA LYS A 271 -2.78 -0.65 -17.44
C LYS A 271 -2.85 0.64 -18.25
N TYR A 272 -3.82 0.74 -19.15
CA TYR A 272 -4.08 1.92 -19.94
C TYR A 272 -5.59 2.20 -20.08
N GLN A 273 -5.94 3.46 -20.33
CA GLN A 273 -7.33 3.88 -20.49
C GLN A 273 -7.91 3.35 -21.82
N ALA A 274 -9.11 2.77 -21.75
CA ALA A 274 -9.93 2.37 -22.88
C ALA A 274 -11.33 2.94 -22.74
N ALA A 275 -11.97 3.30 -23.84
CA ALA A 275 -13.35 3.77 -23.85
C ALA A 275 -14.35 2.61 -23.68
N ASP A 276 -14.05 1.47 -24.30
CA ASP A 276 -14.89 0.26 -24.28
C ASP A 276 -14.02 -0.98 -24.49
N VAL A 277 -14.25 -2.02 -23.71
CA VAL A 277 -13.59 -3.34 -23.83
C VAL A 277 -14.56 -4.47 -24.19
N SER A 278 -15.79 -4.16 -24.59
CA SER A 278 -16.79 -5.15 -24.99
C SER A 278 -16.39 -5.91 -26.25
N ASN A 279 -15.72 -5.22 -27.18
CA ASN A 279 -15.12 -5.86 -28.36
C ASN A 279 -13.74 -6.44 -27.99
N THR A 280 -13.73 -7.70 -27.57
CA THR A 280 -12.52 -8.40 -27.11
C THR A 280 -11.45 -8.53 -28.20
N ASN A 281 -11.82 -8.64 -29.47
CA ASN A 281 -10.85 -8.67 -30.57
C ASN A 281 -10.11 -7.33 -30.73
N GLN A 282 -10.82 -6.22 -30.65
CA GLN A 282 -10.23 -4.89 -30.68
C GLN A 282 -9.36 -4.63 -29.44
N ALA A 283 -9.86 -5.01 -28.26
CA ALA A 283 -9.11 -4.90 -27.01
C ALA A 283 -7.81 -5.73 -27.05
N TYR A 284 -7.86 -6.95 -27.60
CA TYR A 284 -6.68 -7.78 -27.83
C TYR A 284 -5.65 -7.09 -28.74
N GLN A 285 -6.07 -6.55 -29.90
CA GLN A 285 -5.16 -5.85 -30.83
C GLN A 285 -4.53 -4.61 -30.16
N SER A 286 -5.31 -3.86 -29.40
CA SER A 286 -4.81 -2.72 -28.63
C SER A 286 -3.78 -3.15 -27.55
N ASN A 287 -4.06 -4.24 -26.83
CA ASN A 287 -3.13 -4.79 -25.84
C ASN A 287 -1.81 -5.19 -26.49
N VAL A 288 -1.84 -5.87 -27.66
CA VAL A 288 -0.62 -6.24 -28.41
C VAL A 288 0.14 -5.00 -28.87
N ALA A 289 -0.56 -3.96 -29.35
CA ALA A 289 0.08 -2.70 -29.76
C ALA A 289 0.77 -2.00 -28.57
N VAL A 290 0.13 -1.95 -27.40
CA VAL A 290 0.72 -1.40 -26.17
C VAL A 290 1.95 -2.19 -25.75
N MET A 291 1.91 -3.53 -25.76
CA MET A 291 3.06 -4.37 -25.40
C MET A 291 4.26 -4.13 -26.32
N LYS A 292 4.04 -4.06 -27.64
CA LYS A 292 5.10 -3.73 -28.61
C LYS A 292 5.68 -2.34 -28.37
N ALA A 293 4.82 -1.35 -28.21
CA ALA A 293 5.25 0.03 -27.99
C ALA A 293 6.04 0.20 -26.68
N ILE A 294 5.60 -0.42 -25.59
CA ILE A 294 6.29 -0.30 -24.29
C ILE A 294 7.65 -0.99 -24.29
N THR A 295 7.76 -2.17 -24.92
CA THR A 295 9.04 -2.91 -25.02
C THR A 295 9.99 -2.30 -26.06
N ALA A 296 9.48 -1.59 -27.05
CA ALA A 296 10.30 -0.79 -27.96
C ALA A 296 10.80 0.50 -27.30
N LYS A 297 9.96 1.15 -26.49
CA LYS A 297 10.31 2.38 -25.77
C LYS A 297 11.30 2.12 -24.63
N TYR A 298 11.13 1.02 -23.91
CA TYR A 298 11.96 0.61 -22.76
C TYR A 298 12.51 -0.80 -22.97
N PRO A 299 13.52 -1.00 -23.83
CA PRO A 299 14.02 -2.32 -24.18
C PRO A 299 14.62 -3.08 -22.98
N GLU A 300 15.07 -2.37 -21.94
CA GLU A 300 15.58 -2.96 -20.72
C GLU A 300 14.55 -3.77 -19.94
N LEU A 301 13.25 -3.57 -20.15
CA LEU A 301 12.20 -4.38 -19.52
C LEU A 301 12.31 -5.87 -19.87
N ARG A 302 12.95 -6.20 -21.00
CA ARG A 302 13.21 -7.57 -21.42
C ARG A 302 14.18 -8.32 -20.51
N ASP A 303 15.03 -7.59 -19.78
CA ASP A 303 15.99 -8.18 -18.83
C ASP A 303 15.34 -8.49 -17.46
N ALA A 304 14.16 -7.93 -17.20
CA ALA A 304 13.54 -7.93 -15.88
C ALA A 304 12.27 -8.80 -15.80
N PHE A 305 11.55 -8.99 -16.91
CA PHE A 305 10.23 -9.62 -16.90
C PHE A 305 10.13 -10.76 -17.90
N ALA A 306 9.39 -11.82 -17.51
CA ALA A 306 9.14 -12.98 -18.37
C ALA A 306 8.12 -12.66 -19.47
N GLY A 307 7.19 -11.76 -19.20
CA GLY A 307 6.16 -11.33 -20.13
C GLY A 307 5.56 -9.97 -19.76
N VAL A 308 4.61 -9.54 -20.57
CA VAL A 308 3.83 -8.33 -20.34
C VAL A 308 2.34 -8.66 -20.36
N VAL A 309 1.62 -8.21 -19.34
CA VAL A 309 0.15 -8.19 -19.32
C VAL A 309 -0.30 -6.77 -19.60
N ALA A 310 -0.82 -6.50 -20.80
CA ALA A 310 -1.50 -5.24 -21.07
C ALA A 310 -2.98 -5.35 -20.71
N ARG A 311 -3.51 -4.34 -20.01
CA ARG A 311 -4.89 -4.28 -19.53
C ARG A 311 -5.57 -2.99 -20.00
N ALA A 312 -6.47 -3.11 -20.94
CA ALA A 312 -7.39 -2.05 -21.35
C ALA A 312 -8.42 -1.85 -20.24
N THR A 313 -8.49 -0.67 -19.63
CA THR A 313 -9.33 -0.41 -18.45
C THR A 313 -10.28 0.75 -18.74
N GLU A 314 -11.59 0.52 -18.56
CA GLU A 314 -12.63 1.53 -18.68
C GLU A 314 -12.74 2.40 -17.42
N PRO A 315 -13.36 3.60 -17.53
CA PRO A 315 -13.66 4.43 -16.35
C PRO A 315 -14.55 3.73 -15.31
N THR A 316 -15.36 2.75 -15.73
CA THR A 316 -16.21 1.93 -14.87
C THR A 316 -15.44 0.91 -14.04
N GLY A 317 -14.14 0.72 -14.32
CA GLY A 317 -13.30 -0.31 -13.72
C GLY A 317 -13.33 -1.66 -14.44
N ARG A 318 -14.22 -1.85 -15.45
CA ARG A 318 -14.19 -3.04 -16.31
C ARG A 318 -12.89 -3.05 -17.11
N ASP A 319 -12.24 -4.21 -17.21
CA ASP A 319 -11.00 -4.33 -17.96
C ASP A 319 -10.93 -5.62 -18.80
N TYR A 320 -10.03 -5.61 -19.79
CA TYR A 320 -9.66 -6.76 -20.60
C TYR A 320 -8.15 -6.89 -20.65
N GLY A 321 -7.61 -8.00 -20.13
CA GLY A 321 -6.18 -8.28 -20.06
C GLY A 321 -5.72 -9.28 -21.12
N THR A 322 -4.50 -9.11 -21.61
CA THR A 322 -3.79 -10.05 -22.50
C THR A 322 -2.37 -10.22 -22.00
N LEU A 323 -1.90 -11.46 -21.89
CA LEU A 323 -0.52 -11.80 -21.58
C LEU A 323 0.20 -12.24 -22.87
N LEU A 324 1.39 -11.70 -23.10
CA LEU A 324 2.36 -12.27 -24.05
C LEU A 324 3.70 -12.48 -23.33
N ALA A 325 4.32 -13.65 -23.58
CA ALA A 325 5.69 -13.87 -23.13
C ALA A 325 6.64 -12.86 -23.81
N MET A 326 7.65 -12.40 -23.11
CA MET A 326 8.56 -11.35 -23.61
C MET A 326 9.22 -11.72 -24.95
N LYS A 327 9.54 -13.00 -25.16
CA LYS A 327 10.10 -13.52 -26.41
C LYS A 327 9.16 -13.43 -27.63
N ASP A 328 7.84 -13.36 -27.39
CA ASP A 328 6.80 -13.33 -28.43
C ASP A 328 6.38 -11.89 -28.80
N ILE A 329 6.84 -10.90 -28.05
CA ILE A 329 6.62 -9.48 -28.34
C ILE A 329 7.69 -9.01 -29.33
N LYS A 330 7.33 -8.92 -30.61
CA LYS A 330 8.22 -8.51 -31.72
C LYS A 330 7.90 -7.12 -32.21
#